data_1efccce9031094a3a22774fcb93c1ab2
#
_entry.id   1efccce9031094a3a22774fcb93c1ab2
#
_cell.length_a   1.000
_cell.length_b   1.000
_cell.length_c   1.000
_cell.angle_alpha   90.00
_cell.angle_beta   90.00
_cell.angle_gamma   90.00
#
_symmetry.space_group_name_H-M   'P 1'
#
loop_
_entity.id
_entity.type
_entity.pdbx_description
1 polymer ?
#
loop_
_entity_poly.entity_id
_entity_poly.type
_entity_poly.pdbx_seq_one_letter_code
_entity_poly.pdbx_strand_id
1 'polypeptide(L)'
;MDRRNFVKQNLKISALAGIGGLSVYPKTIMSDINILREEKEPHQFNLNYAPHLGMFQNLAGKDVIDQLNFMADQGFTAFEDNGMKDRPIEVQEKMAATMQKRNIEMGVFVAHKIYWTSPNLTNGDKALREEFLKEIKESVEVAKRVNAKWMTVVPGYINVRQHMQYQT
;
A
#
# COMPACT_ATOMS: atom_id res chain seq x y z
N MET A 1 -10.21 -18.86 -13.85
CA MET A 1 -9.35 -19.51 -14.85
C MET A 1 -9.09 -20.93 -14.39
N ASP A 2 -9.49 -21.94 -15.16
CA ASP A 2 -9.36 -23.35 -14.77
C ASP A 2 -7.89 -23.79 -14.85
N ARG A 3 -7.38 -24.49 -13.82
CA ARG A 3 -5.99 -25.01 -13.74
C ARG A 3 -5.58 -25.81 -14.98
N ARG A 4 -6.50 -26.49 -15.63
CA ARG A 4 -6.24 -27.25 -16.86
C ARG A 4 -5.90 -26.37 -18.07
N ASN A 5 -6.45 -25.18 -18.16
CA ASN A 5 -6.16 -24.26 -19.27
C ASN A 5 -4.81 -23.56 -19.09
N PHE A 6 -4.39 -23.28 -17.84
CA PHE A 6 -3.07 -22.74 -17.54
C PHE A 6 -1.95 -23.71 -17.93
N VAL A 7 -2.09 -25.01 -17.62
CA VAL A 7 -1.08 -26.03 -17.96
C VAL A 7 -1.00 -26.25 -19.49
N LYS A 8 -2.12 -26.20 -20.20
CA LYS A 8 -2.13 -26.38 -21.67
C LYS A 8 -1.51 -25.21 -22.43
N GLN A 9 -1.59 -23.98 -21.91
CA GLN A 9 -0.94 -22.81 -22.54
C GLN A 9 0.58 -22.87 -22.36
N ASN A 10 1.08 -23.29 -21.19
CA ASN A 10 2.52 -23.37 -20.95
C ASN A 10 3.21 -24.57 -21.65
N LEU A 11 2.48 -25.66 -21.95
CA LEU A 11 3.03 -26.79 -22.69
C LEU A 11 3.25 -26.51 -24.20
N LYS A 12 2.56 -25.52 -24.77
CA LYS A 12 2.77 -25.12 -26.17
C LYS A 12 4.05 -24.32 -26.40
N ILE A 13 4.63 -23.73 -25.37
CA ILE A 13 5.87 -22.94 -25.44
C ILE A 13 7.12 -23.84 -25.33
N SER A 14 7.00 -25.02 -24.70
CA SER A 14 8.14 -25.91 -24.46
C SER A 14 8.48 -26.86 -25.61
N ALA A 15 7.66 -26.96 -26.65
CA ALA A 15 7.83 -27.91 -27.74
C ALA A 15 8.67 -27.44 -28.92
N LEU A 16 9.22 -26.20 -28.88
CA LEU A 16 10.04 -25.64 -29.95
C LEU A 16 11.56 -25.60 -29.66
N ALA A 17 12.02 -26.24 -28.60
CA ALA A 17 13.44 -26.18 -28.20
C ALA A 17 14.23 -27.47 -28.42
N GLY A 18 13.88 -28.24 -29.39
CA GLY A 18 14.61 -29.50 -29.62
C GLY A 18 14.61 -29.97 -31.07
N ILE A 19 15.41 -29.42 -31.94
CA ILE A 19 16.11 -30.08 -33.06
C ILE A 19 17.26 -29.14 -33.48
N GLY A 20 18.49 -29.70 -33.51
CA GLY A 20 19.71 -28.98 -33.72
C GLY A 20 19.95 -28.51 -35.16
N GLY A 21 20.80 -27.51 -35.29
CA GLY A 21 21.62 -27.24 -36.44
C GLY A 21 21.12 -26.20 -37.43
N LEU A 22 21.89 -25.14 -37.51
CA LEU A 22 21.95 -24.08 -38.49
C LEU A 22 21.31 -22.74 -38.12
N SER A 23 22.25 -21.86 -37.81
CA SER A 23 22.09 -20.44 -37.55
C SER A 23 21.53 -19.70 -38.75
N VAL A 24 20.23 -19.51 -38.80
CA VAL A 24 19.60 -18.38 -39.52
C VAL A 24 18.44 -17.94 -38.64
N TYR A 25 18.64 -16.92 -37.84
CA TYR A 25 17.55 -16.26 -37.12
C TYR A 25 16.80 -15.37 -38.14
N PRO A 26 15.58 -15.69 -38.55
CA PRO A 26 14.79 -14.74 -39.34
C PRO A 26 14.40 -13.58 -38.41
N LYS A 27 14.72 -12.37 -38.85
CA LYS A 27 14.41 -11.09 -38.18
C LYS A 27 12.90 -10.90 -37.86
N THR A 28 12.07 -11.79 -38.33
CA THR A 28 10.60 -11.76 -38.25
C THR A 28 10.05 -12.31 -36.92
N ILE A 29 10.83 -13.05 -36.11
CA ILE A 29 10.32 -13.65 -34.86
C ILE A 29 10.39 -12.66 -33.68
N MET A 30 11.17 -11.59 -33.80
CA MET A 30 11.24 -10.59 -32.73
C MET A 30 10.06 -9.60 -32.71
N SER A 31 9.30 -9.48 -33.79
CA SER A 31 8.10 -8.65 -33.83
C SER A 31 6.89 -9.30 -33.14
N ASP A 32 6.86 -10.67 -33.11
CA ASP A 32 5.70 -11.38 -32.59
C ASP A 32 5.73 -11.60 -31.07
N ILE A 33 6.89 -11.41 -30.42
CA ILE A 33 7.01 -11.48 -28.96
C ILE A 33 6.38 -10.25 -28.27
N ASN A 34 6.28 -9.12 -28.97
CA ASN A 34 5.58 -7.93 -28.46
C ASN A 34 4.04 -8.02 -28.49
N ILE A 35 3.47 -9.01 -29.19
CA ILE A 35 2.01 -9.15 -29.33
C ILE A 35 1.36 -9.80 -28.08
N LEU A 36 2.15 -10.36 -27.16
CA LEU A 36 1.61 -11.04 -25.98
C LEU A 36 1.62 -10.22 -24.70
N ARG A 37 2.07 -8.99 -24.74
CA ARG A 37 1.80 -8.03 -23.69
C ARG A 37 0.48 -7.33 -23.99
N GLU A 38 -0.64 -8.03 -23.81
CA GLU A 38 -1.92 -7.33 -23.62
C GLU A 38 -1.66 -6.35 -22.47
N GLU A 39 -1.51 -5.08 -22.79
CA GLU A 39 -1.63 -4.00 -21.84
C GLU A 39 -3.06 -4.09 -21.33
N LYS A 40 -3.22 -4.84 -20.24
CA LYS A 40 -4.50 -5.03 -19.61
C LYS A 40 -4.87 -3.67 -19.05
N GLU A 41 -5.88 -3.03 -19.64
CA GLU A 41 -6.43 -1.80 -19.10
C GLU A 41 -6.64 -1.97 -17.58
N PRO A 42 -6.27 -0.97 -16.78
CA PRO A 42 -6.47 -1.03 -15.34
C PRO A 42 -7.92 -1.37 -15.01
N HIS A 43 -8.12 -2.23 -14.03
CA HIS A 43 -9.47 -2.57 -13.60
C HIS A 43 -10.18 -1.31 -13.07
N GLN A 44 -11.42 -1.07 -13.50
CA GLN A 44 -12.24 0.01 -12.96
C GLN A 44 -13.07 -0.51 -11.80
N PHE A 45 -12.79 -0.04 -10.60
CA PHE A 45 -13.59 -0.34 -9.42
C PHE A 45 -14.75 0.65 -9.30
N ASN A 46 -15.91 0.17 -8.83
CA ASN A 46 -17.08 1.01 -8.59
C ASN A 46 -16.95 1.87 -7.31
N LEU A 47 -16.03 1.51 -6.42
CA LEU A 47 -15.76 2.20 -5.16
C LEU A 47 -14.27 2.52 -5.05
N ASN A 48 -13.92 3.52 -4.26
CA ASN A 48 -12.55 3.84 -3.91
C ASN A 48 -12.03 2.86 -2.84
N TYR A 49 -11.52 1.73 -3.28
CA TYR A 49 -10.84 0.81 -2.39
C TYR A 49 -9.45 1.32 -2.08
N ALA A 50 -9.09 1.31 -0.80
CA ALA A 50 -7.78 1.71 -0.29
C ALA A 50 -7.02 0.50 0.28
N PRO A 51 -6.26 -0.23 -0.52
CA PRO A 51 -5.42 -1.30 -0.01
C PRO A 51 -4.37 -0.75 0.96
N HIS A 52 -4.05 -1.55 1.98
CA HIS A 52 -2.99 -1.21 2.91
C HIS A 52 -1.61 -1.40 2.26
N LEU A 53 -0.70 -0.46 2.52
CA LEU A 53 0.68 -0.60 2.06
C LEU A 53 1.33 -1.86 2.63
N GLY A 54 1.99 -2.65 1.78
CA GLY A 54 2.55 -3.96 2.13
C GLY A 54 1.73 -5.15 1.64
N MET A 55 0.44 -4.98 1.31
CA MET A 55 -0.39 -6.08 0.80
C MET A 55 0.15 -6.68 -0.50
N PHE A 56 0.80 -5.87 -1.33
CA PHE A 56 1.32 -6.27 -2.64
C PHE A 56 2.85 -6.43 -2.68
N GLN A 57 3.52 -6.47 -1.53
CA GLN A 57 5.00 -6.56 -1.49
C GLN A 57 5.57 -7.81 -2.20
N ASN A 58 4.81 -8.90 -2.30
CA ASN A 58 5.24 -10.10 -3.01
C ASN A 58 5.14 -9.96 -4.54
N LEU A 59 4.40 -8.97 -5.05
CA LEU A 59 4.21 -8.70 -6.48
C LEU A 59 5.00 -7.47 -6.93
N ALA A 60 5.00 -6.42 -6.12
CA ALA A 60 5.58 -5.12 -6.44
C ALA A 60 6.94 -4.86 -5.74
N GLY A 61 7.40 -5.78 -4.89
CA GLY A 61 8.59 -5.56 -4.08
C GLY A 61 8.32 -4.77 -2.79
N LYS A 62 9.39 -4.46 -2.05
CA LYS A 62 9.31 -3.79 -0.74
C LYS A 62 9.34 -2.27 -0.84
N ASP A 63 9.76 -1.71 -1.97
CA ASP A 63 9.79 -0.27 -2.16
C ASP A 63 8.36 0.29 -2.15
N VAL A 64 8.15 1.37 -1.41
CA VAL A 64 6.81 1.97 -1.22
C VAL A 64 6.30 2.65 -2.49
N ILE A 65 7.20 3.18 -3.31
CA ILE A 65 6.85 3.83 -4.56
C ILE A 65 6.46 2.81 -5.62
N ASP A 66 7.19 1.68 -5.67
CA ASP A 66 6.85 0.57 -6.57
C ASP A 66 5.48 -0.02 -6.21
N GLN A 67 5.15 -0.17 -4.92
CA GLN A 67 3.83 -0.63 -4.48
C GLN A 67 2.72 0.36 -4.84
N LEU A 68 2.93 1.68 -4.70
CA LEU A 68 1.97 2.69 -5.13
C LEU A 68 1.74 2.63 -6.66
N ASN A 69 2.80 2.53 -7.44
CA ASN A 69 2.69 2.38 -8.89
C ASN A 69 1.93 1.10 -9.26
N PHE A 70 2.24 -0.01 -8.62
CA PHE A 70 1.54 -1.28 -8.83
C PHE A 70 0.04 -1.16 -8.52
N MET A 71 -0.33 -0.54 -7.38
CA MET A 71 -1.74 -0.32 -7.02
C MET A 71 -2.46 0.49 -8.10
N ALA A 72 -1.84 1.58 -8.60
CA ALA A 72 -2.40 2.38 -9.68
C ALA A 72 -2.57 1.56 -10.98
N ASP A 73 -1.58 0.74 -11.33
CA ASP A 73 -1.65 -0.13 -12.51
C ASP A 73 -2.74 -1.20 -12.40
N GLN A 74 -3.11 -1.60 -11.17
CA GLN A 74 -4.24 -2.49 -10.92
C GLN A 74 -5.60 -1.75 -10.87
N GLY A 75 -5.61 -0.41 -10.99
CA GLY A 75 -6.83 0.41 -11.01
C GLY A 75 -7.28 0.92 -9.64
N PHE A 76 -6.48 0.77 -8.59
CA PHE A 76 -6.78 1.40 -7.30
C PHE A 76 -6.56 2.90 -7.37
N THR A 77 -7.52 3.66 -6.81
CA THR A 77 -7.50 5.13 -6.78
C THR A 77 -7.27 5.69 -5.38
N ALA A 78 -7.10 4.82 -4.39
CA ALA A 78 -6.75 5.18 -3.03
C ALA A 78 -5.84 4.11 -2.41
N PHE A 79 -5.16 4.45 -1.32
CA PHE A 79 -4.43 3.50 -0.49
C PHE A 79 -4.42 3.98 0.97
N GLU A 80 -4.05 3.11 1.91
CA GLU A 80 -3.82 3.48 3.29
C GLU A 80 -2.44 3.05 3.78
N ASP A 81 -1.89 3.79 4.73
CA ASP A 81 -0.61 3.48 5.36
C ASP A 81 -0.61 3.91 6.82
N ASN A 82 -0.86 2.98 7.72
CA ASN A 82 -0.88 3.25 9.16
C ASN A 82 0.46 3.77 9.70
N GLY A 83 1.56 3.48 9.02
CA GLY A 83 2.91 3.93 9.38
C GLY A 83 3.34 5.26 8.74
N MET A 84 2.47 5.96 8.03
CA MET A 84 2.83 7.19 7.29
C MET A 84 3.52 8.23 8.18
N LYS A 85 3.05 8.43 9.42
CA LYS A 85 3.63 9.40 10.36
C LYS A 85 5.10 9.12 10.67
N ASP A 86 5.47 7.84 10.78
CA ASP A 86 6.81 7.41 11.19
C ASP A 86 7.81 7.34 10.03
N ARG A 87 7.36 7.60 8.80
CA ARG A 87 8.24 7.63 7.64
C ARG A 87 9.09 8.91 7.63
N PRO A 88 10.33 8.83 7.14
CA PRO A 88 11.13 10.02 6.86
C PRO A 88 10.39 11.02 5.96
N ILE A 89 10.59 12.32 6.19
CA ILE A 89 9.90 13.39 5.44
C ILE A 89 10.10 13.23 3.94
N GLU A 90 11.32 12.90 3.50
CA GLU A 90 11.65 12.70 2.09
C GLU A 90 10.86 11.55 1.46
N VAL A 91 10.57 10.51 2.25
CA VAL A 91 9.74 9.38 1.81
C VAL A 91 8.28 9.81 1.69
N GLN A 92 7.76 10.55 2.68
CA GLN A 92 6.40 11.09 2.65
C GLN A 92 6.20 12.00 1.41
N GLU A 93 7.17 12.87 1.11
CA GLU A 93 7.14 13.77 -0.04
C GLU A 93 7.18 12.99 -1.38
N LYS A 94 8.04 11.97 -1.49
CA LYS A 94 8.07 11.10 -2.67
C LYS A 94 6.75 10.35 -2.87
N MET A 95 6.17 9.85 -1.79
CA MET A 95 4.86 9.20 -1.82
C MET A 95 3.78 10.19 -2.26
N ALA A 96 3.76 11.40 -1.70
CA ALA A 96 2.81 12.45 -2.08
C ALA A 96 2.91 12.80 -3.57
N ALA A 97 4.12 12.99 -4.09
CA ALA A 97 4.35 13.27 -5.51
C ALA A 97 3.90 12.10 -6.41
N THR A 98 4.14 10.86 -5.98
CA THR A 98 3.70 9.66 -6.71
C THR A 98 2.19 9.55 -6.72
N MET A 99 1.54 9.75 -5.57
CA MET A 99 0.08 9.77 -5.46
C MET A 99 -0.54 10.81 -6.39
N GLN A 100 -0.03 12.03 -6.38
CA GLN A 100 -0.52 13.09 -7.27
C GLN A 100 -0.36 12.71 -8.74
N LYS A 101 0.81 12.19 -9.13
CA LYS A 101 1.09 11.77 -10.51
C LYS A 101 0.18 10.63 -10.98
N ARG A 102 -0.19 9.72 -10.06
CA ARG A 102 -0.95 8.50 -10.37
C ARG A 102 -2.45 8.62 -10.05
N ASN A 103 -2.93 9.81 -9.62
CA ASN A 103 -4.31 10.01 -9.17
C ASN A 103 -4.74 9.03 -8.07
N ILE A 104 -3.87 8.81 -7.09
CA ILE A 104 -4.17 8.02 -5.90
C ILE A 104 -4.43 8.95 -4.73
N GLU A 105 -5.52 8.76 -4.01
CA GLU A 105 -5.82 9.49 -2.78
C GLU A 105 -5.20 8.78 -1.57
N MET A 106 -4.67 9.58 -0.63
CA MET A 106 -4.35 9.07 0.70
C MET A 106 -5.62 8.81 1.47
N GLY A 107 -5.83 7.56 1.92
CA GLY A 107 -6.93 7.17 2.80
C GLY A 107 -6.67 7.64 4.23
N VAL A 108 -6.30 6.71 5.12
CA VAL A 108 -6.03 7.03 6.52
C VAL A 108 -4.61 6.64 6.93
N PHE A 109 -4.10 7.30 7.97
CA PHE A 109 -2.93 6.88 8.71
C PHE A 109 -3.16 7.06 10.21
N VAL A 110 -2.36 6.40 11.05
CA VAL A 110 -2.47 6.52 12.50
C VAL A 110 -1.79 7.79 12.97
N ALA A 111 -2.55 8.64 13.72
CA ALA A 111 -2.11 9.97 14.09
C ALA A 111 -1.16 10.02 15.30
N HIS A 112 -1.05 8.93 16.05
CA HIS A 112 -0.29 8.90 17.30
C HIS A 112 0.22 7.50 17.61
N LYS A 113 1.17 7.41 18.54
CA LYS A 113 1.64 6.15 19.09
C LYS A 113 0.51 5.42 19.82
N ILE A 114 0.27 4.16 19.46
CA ILE A 114 -0.76 3.34 20.09
C ILE A 114 -0.14 2.54 21.24
N TYR A 115 -0.77 2.65 22.40
CA TYR A 115 -0.44 1.84 23.58
C TYR A 115 -1.36 0.61 23.61
N TRP A 116 -0.84 -0.54 23.14
CA TRP A 116 -1.62 -1.76 22.98
C TRP A 116 -1.83 -2.55 24.29
N THR A 117 -0.96 -2.38 25.26
CA THR A 117 -0.90 -3.23 26.48
C THR A 117 -0.85 -2.44 27.78
N SER A 118 -0.81 -1.13 27.72
CA SER A 118 -0.76 -0.26 28.89
C SER A 118 -1.71 0.91 28.76
N PRO A 119 -2.42 1.30 29.85
CA PRO A 119 -3.27 2.46 29.83
C PRO A 119 -2.47 3.74 29.55
N ASN A 120 -3.01 4.60 28.69
CA ASN A 120 -2.47 5.93 28.44
C ASN A 120 -3.51 7.02 28.72
N LEU A 121 -4.51 7.20 27.85
CA LEU A 121 -5.54 8.22 28.03
C LEU A 121 -6.48 7.91 29.20
N THR A 122 -6.73 6.63 29.47
CA THR A 122 -7.60 6.14 30.57
C THR A 122 -6.92 6.15 31.95
N ASN A 123 -5.64 6.48 32.05
CA ASN A 123 -4.88 6.42 33.28
C ASN A 123 -4.90 7.73 34.09
N GLY A 124 -5.43 8.81 33.54
CA GLY A 124 -5.41 10.13 34.15
C GLY A 124 -4.03 10.80 34.19
N ASP A 125 -3.03 10.18 33.57
CA ASP A 125 -1.66 10.69 33.51
C ASP A 125 -1.57 11.90 32.57
N LYS A 126 -1.16 13.04 33.15
CA LYS A 126 -1.04 14.30 32.43
C LYS A 126 0.03 14.23 31.34
N ALA A 127 1.16 13.59 31.60
CA ALA A 127 2.27 13.51 30.65
C ALA A 127 1.88 12.67 29.40
N LEU A 128 1.21 11.55 29.61
CA LEU A 128 0.71 10.71 28.50
C LEU A 128 -0.36 11.41 27.65
N ARG A 129 -1.19 12.24 28.28
CA ARG A 129 -2.17 13.06 27.56
C ARG A 129 -1.49 14.18 26.76
N GLU A 130 -0.46 14.82 27.32
CA GLU A 130 0.33 15.85 26.62
C GLU A 130 1.10 15.24 25.45
N GLU A 131 1.70 14.05 25.61
CA GLU A 131 2.32 13.29 24.51
C GLU A 131 1.33 13.05 23.39
N PHE A 132 0.15 12.51 23.71
CA PHE A 132 -0.90 12.28 22.72
C PHE A 132 -1.28 13.56 21.96
N LEU A 133 -1.54 14.66 22.67
CA LEU A 133 -1.93 15.93 22.05
C LEU A 133 -0.81 16.50 21.17
N LYS A 134 0.45 16.33 21.57
CA LYS A 134 1.61 16.73 20.76
C LYS A 134 1.64 15.93 19.45
N GLU A 135 1.50 14.61 19.54
CA GLU A 135 1.53 13.72 18.37
C GLU A 135 0.39 14.01 17.40
N ILE A 136 -0.82 14.29 17.90
CA ILE A 136 -1.95 14.71 17.04
C ILE A 136 -1.61 16.01 16.30
N LYS A 137 -1.01 17.00 16.98
CA LYS A 137 -0.60 18.26 16.32
C LYS A 137 0.46 18.03 15.25
N GLU A 138 1.45 17.18 15.51
CA GLU A 138 2.49 16.82 14.54
C GLU A 138 1.89 16.10 13.33
N SER A 139 0.88 15.26 13.53
CA SER A 139 0.19 14.54 12.47
C SER A 139 -0.59 15.43 11.52
N VAL A 140 -0.97 16.63 11.94
CA VAL A 140 -1.58 17.63 11.04
C VAL A 140 -0.60 18.03 9.93
N GLU A 141 0.69 18.17 10.25
CA GLU A 141 1.71 18.51 9.25
C GLU A 141 1.98 17.33 8.30
N VAL A 142 1.91 16.09 8.80
CA VAL A 142 1.95 14.90 7.94
C VAL A 142 0.75 14.88 7.01
N ALA A 143 -0.47 15.07 7.53
CA ALA A 143 -1.69 15.10 6.73
C ALA A 143 -1.63 16.15 5.61
N LYS A 144 -1.14 17.35 5.90
CA LYS A 144 -0.94 18.39 4.89
C LYS A 144 0.04 17.94 3.79
N ARG A 145 1.16 17.32 4.18
CA ARG A 145 2.21 16.88 3.27
C ARG A 145 1.72 15.80 2.29
N VAL A 146 0.94 14.84 2.80
CA VAL A 146 0.43 13.73 1.98
C VAL A 146 -1.00 13.93 1.49
N ASN A 147 -1.57 15.13 1.70
CA ASN A 147 -2.95 15.47 1.34
C ASN A 147 -4.00 14.50 1.92
N ALA A 148 -3.77 14.01 3.13
CA ALA A 148 -4.72 13.16 3.82
C ALA A 148 -5.85 14.00 4.43
N LYS A 149 -7.09 13.56 4.24
CA LYS A 149 -8.30 14.19 4.81
C LYS A 149 -8.68 13.61 6.18
N TRP A 150 -8.20 12.41 6.48
CA TRP A 150 -8.61 11.62 7.63
C TRP A 150 -7.39 11.02 8.33
N MET A 151 -7.47 10.94 9.64
CA MET A 151 -6.49 10.26 10.49
C MET A 151 -7.21 9.32 11.45
N THR A 152 -6.61 8.18 11.73
CA THR A 152 -7.13 7.23 12.73
C THR A 152 -6.58 7.59 14.10
N VAL A 153 -7.47 7.64 15.08
CA VAL A 153 -7.14 7.78 16.49
C VAL A 153 -7.59 6.54 17.24
N VAL A 154 -6.68 5.92 17.98
CA VAL A 154 -6.96 4.74 18.80
C VAL A 154 -6.89 5.16 20.27
N PRO A 155 -7.97 5.04 21.06
CA PRO A 155 -8.00 5.49 22.44
C PRO A 155 -6.99 4.81 23.37
N GLY A 156 -6.42 3.68 22.95
CA GLY A 156 -5.44 2.92 23.71
C GLY A 156 -6.07 1.85 24.58
N TYR A 157 -5.38 1.46 25.64
CA TYR A 157 -5.75 0.35 26.51
C TYR A 157 -6.46 0.85 27.76
N ILE A 158 -7.42 0.07 28.27
CA ILE A 158 -8.13 0.38 29.53
C ILE A 158 -7.28 0.03 30.76
N ASN A 159 -7.47 0.77 31.85
CA ASN A 159 -6.91 0.40 33.13
C ASN A 159 -7.85 -0.58 33.85
N VAL A 160 -7.55 -1.88 33.77
CA VAL A 160 -8.38 -2.95 34.38
C VAL A 160 -8.48 -2.88 35.91
N ARG A 161 -7.64 -2.05 36.55
CA ARG A 161 -7.66 -1.84 38.00
C ARG A 161 -8.50 -0.67 38.46
N GLN A 162 -9.07 0.10 37.50
CA GLN A 162 -9.95 1.23 37.77
C GLN A 162 -11.36 0.93 37.30
N HIS A 163 -12.34 1.49 38.01
CA HIS A 163 -13.73 1.38 37.62
C HIS A 163 -13.96 2.12 36.29
N MET A 164 -14.72 1.53 35.37
CA MET A 164 -14.93 2.06 34.02
C MET A 164 -15.43 3.51 33.99
N GLN A 165 -16.31 3.88 34.89
CA GLN A 165 -16.88 5.27 34.94
C GLN A 165 -15.80 6.37 35.20
N TYR A 166 -14.60 6.01 35.59
CA TYR A 166 -13.49 6.96 35.80
C TYR A 166 -12.49 6.97 34.64
N GLN A 167 -12.76 6.23 33.57
CA GLN A 167 -11.88 6.09 32.41
C GLN A 167 -12.42 6.70 31.13
N THR A 168 -13.55 7.38 31.21
CA THR A 168 -14.26 8.02 30.07
C THR A 168 -14.19 9.53 30.17
#